data_ad2499800dec3c9e4f2846ea3d560218
#
_entry.id   ad2499800dec3c9e4f2846ea3d560218
#
_cell.length_a   1.000
_cell.length_b   1.000
_cell.length_c   1.000
_cell.angle_alpha   90.00
_cell.angle_beta   90.00
_cell.angle_gamma   90.00
#
_symmetry.space_group_name_H-M   'P 1'
#
loop_
_entity.id
_entity.type
_entity.pdbx_description
1 polymer ?
#
loop_
_entity_poly.entity_id
_entity_poly.type
_entity_poly.pdbx_seq_one_letter_code
_entity_poly.pdbx_strand_id
1 'polypeptide(L)'
;WKNDNWRPYLPGTTGNLGDVDAFGVGYTNIKSSYNSYVIRSCGYLTDQNGNNMVSTNNRSDGDGSIGFGFRLQDKVSHLPSLLGEYLYVGYKWYGSCTYDAKFSTYSGVATAYYTHTYSTATINSVKFGVNGKIGGVEVDISNKEVSFTAYSNDTPLRAYGLE
;
A
#
# COMPACT_ATOMS: atom_id res chain seq x y z
N TRP A 1 6.31 14.69 -18.75
CA TRP A 1 5.27 14.95 -17.72
C TRP A 1 4.55 16.24 -18.09
N LYS A 2 3.63 16.19 -19.07
CA LYS A 2 3.08 17.40 -19.68
C LYS A 2 1.71 17.84 -19.19
N ASN A 3 1.17 17.25 -18.13
CA ASN A 3 -0.12 17.70 -17.57
C ASN A 3 -0.11 17.58 -16.05
N ASP A 4 0.45 18.58 -15.42
CA ASP A 4 0.85 18.57 -14.02
C ASP A 4 -0.19 19.21 -13.09
N ASN A 5 -1.46 19.03 -13.36
CA ASN A 5 -2.55 19.57 -12.52
C ASN A 5 -2.55 19.04 -11.07
N TRP A 6 -1.70 18.05 -10.78
CA TRP A 6 -1.54 17.47 -9.46
C TRP A 6 -0.41 18.10 -8.62
N ARG A 7 0.42 18.97 -9.24
CA ARG A 7 1.50 19.66 -8.53
C ARG A 7 1.01 20.91 -7.85
N PRO A 8 1.45 21.21 -6.61
CA PRO A 8 1.13 22.48 -5.97
C PRO A 8 1.72 23.63 -6.78
N TYR A 9 0.89 24.57 -7.14
CA TYR A 9 1.26 25.69 -8.00
C TYR A 9 2.16 26.72 -7.32
N LEU A 10 1.97 26.91 -6.00
CA LEU A 10 2.67 27.95 -5.25
C LEU A 10 3.94 27.41 -4.61
N PRO A 11 5.09 28.09 -4.76
CA PRO A 11 6.32 27.74 -4.04
C PRO A 11 6.08 27.67 -2.53
N GLY A 12 6.65 26.66 -1.88
CA GLY A 12 6.49 26.43 -0.44
C GLY A 12 5.18 25.71 -0.05
N THR A 13 4.34 25.35 -1.02
CA THR A 13 3.10 24.57 -0.73
C THR A 13 3.29 23.08 -0.94
N THR A 14 2.48 22.30 -0.23
CA THR A 14 2.42 20.84 -0.37
C THR A 14 1.06 20.43 -0.92
N GLY A 15 1.04 19.58 -1.93
CA GLY A 15 -0.16 19.03 -2.54
C GLY A 15 -0.15 17.50 -2.57
N ASN A 16 -1.23 16.93 -3.04
CA ASN A 16 -1.33 15.49 -3.28
C ASN A 16 -0.57 15.11 -4.56
N LEU A 17 0.07 13.96 -4.53
CA LEU A 17 0.70 13.36 -5.70
C LEU A 17 -0.23 12.28 -6.25
N GLY A 18 -0.80 12.52 -7.43
CA GLY A 18 -1.78 11.59 -8.01
C GLY A 18 -3.05 11.43 -7.19
N ASP A 19 -3.66 10.25 -7.29
CA ASP A 19 -4.70 9.77 -6.38
C ASP A 19 -4.05 8.98 -5.24
N VAL A 20 -4.82 8.23 -4.48
CA VAL A 20 -4.30 7.37 -3.41
C VAL A 20 -3.43 6.25 -3.97
N ASP A 21 -2.36 5.95 -3.27
CA ASP A 21 -1.56 4.75 -3.50
C ASP A 21 -2.10 3.58 -2.69
N ALA A 22 -1.94 2.35 -3.21
CA ALA A 22 -2.31 1.14 -2.50
C ALA A 22 -1.10 0.28 -2.17
N PHE A 23 -1.07 -0.27 -0.98
CA PHE A 23 -0.03 -1.19 -0.54
C PHE A 23 -0.58 -2.19 0.47
N GLY A 24 0.06 -3.33 0.56
CA GLY A 24 -0.39 -4.38 1.46
C GLY A 24 0.30 -5.71 1.22
N VAL A 25 -0.35 -6.77 1.64
CA VAL A 25 0.17 -8.14 1.55
C VAL A 25 -0.93 -9.08 1.07
N GLY A 26 -0.61 -9.86 0.05
CA GLY A 26 -1.40 -11.01 -0.37
C GLY A 26 -0.82 -12.32 0.16
N TYR A 27 -1.70 -13.27 0.47
CA TYR A 27 -1.32 -14.61 0.93
C TYR A 27 -1.70 -15.65 -0.11
N THR A 28 -0.74 -16.53 -0.45
CA THR A 28 -0.95 -17.63 -1.39
C THR A 28 -0.51 -18.96 -0.79
N ASN A 29 -0.93 -20.05 -1.44
CA ASN A 29 -0.60 -21.41 -0.99
C ASN A 29 -0.99 -21.70 0.46
N ILE A 30 -2.06 -21.10 0.92
CA ILE A 30 -2.59 -21.31 2.27
C ILE A 30 -3.13 -22.73 2.34
N LYS A 31 -2.55 -23.54 3.24
CA LYS A 31 -2.87 -24.99 3.37
C LYS A 31 -4.10 -25.29 4.18
N SER A 32 -4.65 -24.31 4.87
CA SER A 32 -5.89 -24.51 5.65
C SER A 32 -6.72 -23.24 5.63
N SER A 33 -8.04 -23.43 5.59
CA SER A 33 -8.99 -22.32 5.69
C SER A 33 -9.16 -21.98 7.17
N TYR A 34 -8.50 -20.96 7.64
CA TYR A 34 -8.68 -20.45 8.98
C TYR A 34 -9.51 -19.19 8.97
N ASN A 35 -10.45 -19.14 9.88
CA ASN A 35 -11.18 -17.93 10.19
C ASN A 35 -10.42 -17.16 11.27
N SER A 36 -9.21 -16.72 10.95
CA SER A 36 -8.48 -15.79 11.80
C SER A 36 -9.09 -14.40 11.71
N TYR A 37 -9.23 -13.76 12.86
CA TYR A 37 -9.72 -12.40 12.94
C TYR A 37 -8.56 -11.43 13.00
N VAL A 38 -8.67 -10.35 12.24
CA VAL A 38 -7.79 -9.21 12.41
C VAL A 38 -8.24 -8.43 13.64
N ILE A 39 -7.39 -8.41 14.66
CA ILE A 39 -7.64 -7.69 15.90
C ILE A 39 -7.38 -6.19 15.71
N ARG A 40 -6.30 -5.87 14.98
CA ARG A 40 -5.85 -4.50 14.74
C ARG A 40 -5.20 -4.38 13.37
N SER A 41 -5.40 -3.26 12.73
CA SER A 41 -4.66 -2.88 11.53
C SER A 41 -4.11 -1.46 11.66
N CYS A 42 -3.00 -1.20 11.00
CA CYS A 42 -2.39 0.11 10.94
C CYS A 42 -1.63 0.27 9.64
N GLY A 43 -1.91 1.35 8.92
CA GLY A 43 -1.15 1.77 7.74
C GLY A 43 -0.70 3.21 7.89
N TYR A 44 0.53 3.54 7.54
CA TYR A 44 1.00 4.91 7.56
C TYR A 44 2.14 5.16 6.56
N LEU A 45 2.29 6.42 6.21
CA LEU A 45 3.34 6.96 5.37
C LEU A 45 4.21 7.90 6.18
N THR A 46 5.53 7.76 6.08
CA THR A 46 6.47 8.68 6.73
C THR A 46 7.28 9.47 5.70
N ASP A 47 7.77 10.63 6.13
CA ASP A 47 8.81 11.37 5.42
C ASP A 47 10.19 10.72 5.59
N GLN A 48 11.21 11.33 4.98
CA GLN A 48 12.60 10.86 5.08
C GLN A 48 13.20 10.92 6.51
N ASN A 49 12.62 11.74 7.39
CA ASN A 49 13.04 11.88 8.78
C ASN A 49 12.29 10.91 9.71
N GLY A 50 11.36 10.12 9.17
CA GLY A 50 10.54 9.19 9.93
C GLY A 50 9.30 9.82 10.58
N ASN A 51 8.98 11.08 10.27
CA ASN A 51 7.75 11.70 10.77
C ASN A 51 6.54 11.14 10.06
N ASN A 52 5.50 10.83 10.82
CA ASN A 52 4.24 10.33 10.27
C ASN A 52 3.50 11.45 9.52
N MET A 53 3.20 11.22 8.27
CA MET A 53 2.50 12.17 7.40
C MET A 53 1.02 11.87 7.27
N VAL A 54 0.71 10.60 7.06
CA VAL A 54 -0.66 10.09 6.88
C VAL A 54 -0.75 8.73 7.55
N SER A 55 -1.84 8.46 8.25
CA SER A 55 -2.07 7.17 8.90
C SER A 55 -3.54 6.78 8.89
N THR A 56 -3.79 5.48 8.97
CA THR A 56 -5.11 4.90 9.14
C THR A 56 -5.04 3.66 10.01
N ASN A 57 -6.07 3.42 10.79
CA ASN A 57 -6.24 2.18 11.55
C ASN A 57 -7.18 1.19 10.85
N ASN A 58 -7.71 1.57 9.69
CA ASN A 58 -8.65 0.76 8.92
C ASN A 58 -7.98 0.25 7.65
N ARG A 59 -8.12 -1.04 7.40
CA ARG A 59 -7.83 -1.60 6.08
C ARG A 59 -8.79 -1.00 5.06
N SER A 60 -8.27 -0.67 3.90
CA SER A 60 -9.08 -0.25 2.76
C SER A 60 -9.59 -1.43 1.94
N ASP A 61 -8.78 -2.50 1.90
CA ASP A 61 -9.02 -3.66 1.04
C ASP A 61 -8.69 -4.96 1.77
N GLY A 62 -9.44 -6.03 1.45
CA GLY A 62 -9.27 -7.35 2.01
C GLY A 62 -9.83 -7.50 3.44
N ASP A 63 -10.20 -8.73 3.80
CA ASP A 63 -10.69 -9.08 5.13
C ASP A 63 -9.57 -9.52 6.09
N GLY A 64 -8.38 -9.70 5.55
CA GLY A 64 -7.20 -10.18 6.27
C GLY A 64 -6.97 -11.69 6.19
N SER A 65 -7.95 -12.50 5.77
CA SER A 65 -7.78 -13.96 5.70
C SER A 65 -6.85 -14.41 4.57
N ILE A 66 -6.94 -13.75 3.42
CA ILE A 66 -6.14 -14.03 2.21
C ILE A 66 -5.31 -12.82 1.76
N GLY A 67 -5.37 -11.74 2.50
CA GLY A 67 -4.63 -10.53 2.26
C GLY A 67 -5.26 -9.31 2.90
N PHE A 68 -4.51 -8.25 2.94
CA PHE A 68 -4.96 -6.95 3.41
C PHE A 68 -4.25 -5.82 2.68
N GLY A 69 -4.88 -4.67 2.58
CA GLY A 69 -4.33 -3.49 1.97
C GLY A 69 -4.78 -2.19 2.60
N PHE A 70 -4.00 -1.17 2.35
CA PHE A 70 -4.26 0.20 2.73
C PHE A 70 -4.17 1.09 1.51
N ARG A 71 -4.96 2.17 1.52
CA ARG A 71 -4.87 3.25 0.54
C ARG A 71 -4.56 4.53 1.28
N LEU A 72 -3.44 5.15 0.96
CA LEU A 72 -3.02 6.41 1.54
C LEU A 72 -2.60 7.39 0.45
N GLN A 73 -2.81 8.67 0.72
CA GLN A 73 -2.45 9.74 -0.19
C GLN A 73 -0.97 10.08 -0.05
N ASP A 74 -0.22 9.96 -1.15
CA ASP A 74 1.14 10.50 -1.23
C ASP A 74 1.13 12.02 -1.43
N LYS A 75 2.25 12.66 -1.13
CA LYS A 75 2.37 14.12 -1.16
C LYS A 75 3.65 14.57 -1.84
N VAL A 76 3.57 15.74 -2.43
CA VAL A 76 4.69 16.44 -3.05
C VAL A 76 4.72 17.88 -2.57
N SER A 77 5.91 18.39 -2.26
CA SER A 77 6.13 19.80 -1.91
C SER A 77 6.79 20.51 -3.07
N HIS A 78 6.28 21.69 -3.39
CA HIS A 78 6.93 22.62 -4.29
C HIS A 78 7.94 23.43 -3.50
N LEU A 79 9.22 23.24 -3.79
CA LEU A 79 10.28 23.96 -3.10
C LEU A 79 10.24 25.45 -3.43
N PRO A 80 10.62 26.34 -2.47
CA PRO A 80 10.63 27.80 -2.70
C PRO A 80 11.69 28.27 -3.70
N SER A 81 12.48 27.36 -4.29
CA SER A 81 13.50 27.72 -5.27
C SER A 81 12.92 28.28 -6.55
N LEU A 82 13.60 29.24 -7.16
CA LEU A 82 13.23 29.86 -8.44
C LEU A 82 13.21 28.86 -9.61
N LEU A 83 13.68 27.63 -9.40
CA LEU A 83 13.81 26.61 -10.44
C LEU A 83 12.61 25.66 -10.53
N GLY A 84 11.58 25.84 -9.71
CA GLY A 84 10.37 25.03 -9.75
C GLY A 84 10.59 23.55 -9.39
N GLU A 85 11.52 23.29 -8.50
CA GLU A 85 11.83 21.93 -8.05
C GLU A 85 10.75 21.40 -7.14
N TYR A 86 10.47 20.10 -7.26
CA TYR A 86 9.52 19.36 -6.45
C TYR A 86 10.23 18.32 -5.60
N LEU A 87 9.83 18.23 -4.34
CA LEU A 87 10.28 17.22 -3.40
C LEU A 87 9.13 16.25 -3.13
N TYR A 88 9.34 14.99 -3.46
CA TYR A 88 8.44 13.91 -3.04
C TYR A 88 8.60 13.71 -1.55
N VAL A 89 7.53 13.88 -0.81
CA VAL A 89 7.58 13.94 0.65
C VAL A 89 7.36 12.56 1.27
N GLY A 90 6.57 11.71 0.62
CA GLY A 90 6.38 10.33 1.02
C GLY A 90 7.64 9.49 0.79
N TYR A 91 8.11 8.84 1.84
CA TYR A 91 9.38 8.10 1.78
C TYR A 91 9.22 6.61 2.10
N LYS A 92 8.48 6.27 3.16
CA LYS A 92 8.26 4.86 3.55
C LYS A 92 6.80 4.59 3.86
N TRP A 93 6.33 3.50 3.33
CA TRP A 93 4.99 2.96 3.51
C TRP A 93 5.04 1.79 4.48
N TYR A 94 4.20 1.83 5.50
CA TYR A 94 4.09 0.79 6.51
C TYR A 94 2.67 0.28 6.58
N GLY A 95 2.53 -1.05 6.55
CA GLY A 95 1.25 -1.70 6.75
C GLY A 95 1.42 -2.90 7.69
N SER A 96 0.53 -3.02 8.64
CA SER A 96 0.49 -4.15 9.56
C SER A 96 -0.92 -4.59 9.89
N CYS A 97 -1.09 -5.88 10.08
CA CYS A 97 -2.28 -6.47 10.69
C CYS A 97 -1.85 -7.36 11.85
N THR A 98 -2.51 -7.21 12.97
CA THR A 98 -2.39 -8.10 14.11
C THR A 98 -3.55 -9.08 14.07
N TYR A 99 -3.25 -10.36 14.16
CA TYR A 99 -4.22 -11.44 14.10
C TYR A 99 -4.41 -12.09 15.47
N ASP A 100 -5.50 -12.84 15.61
CA ASP A 100 -5.69 -13.73 16.76
C ASP A 100 -4.73 -14.93 16.71
N ALA A 101 -4.70 -15.71 17.77
CA ALA A 101 -3.79 -16.86 17.88
C ALA A 101 -4.00 -17.95 16.81
N LYS A 102 -5.16 -17.98 16.16
CA LYS A 102 -5.43 -18.96 15.10
C LYS A 102 -4.56 -18.70 13.86
N PHE A 103 -4.13 -17.47 13.64
CA PHE A 103 -3.22 -17.15 12.54
C PHE A 103 -1.86 -17.87 12.67
N SER A 104 -1.45 -18.23 13.88
CA SER A 104 -0.19 -18.95 14.10
C SER A 104 -0.14 -20.32 13.40
N THR A 105 -1.28 -20.87 13.00
CA THR A 105 -1.38 -22.14 12.29
C THR A 105 -1.37 -21.97 10.76
N TYR A 106 -1.39 -20.74 10.26
CA TYR A 106 -1.28 -20.48 8.82
C TYR A 106 0.08 -20.92 8.28
N SER A 107 0.03 -21.59 7.16
CA SER A 107 1.21 -21.85 6.36
C SER A 107 0.92 -21.49 4.91
N GLY A 108 1.89 -20.91 4.26
CA GLY A 108 1.75 -20.42 2.90
C GLY A 108 2.83 -19.39 2.60
N VAL A 109 2.54 -18.48 1.71
CA VAL A 109 3.47 -17.46 1.26
C VAL A 109 2.81 -16.09 1.34
N ALA A 110 3.56 -15.11 1.82
CA ALA A 110 3.19 -13.70 1.84
C ALA A 110 3.97 -12.96 0.75
N THR A 111 3.28 -12.15 -0.02
CA THR A 111 3.88 -11.26 -1.01
C THR A 111 3.36 -9.85 -0.79
N ALA A 112 4.25 -8.92 -0.50
CA ALA A 112 3.90 -7.52 -0.40
C ALA A 112 3.70 -6.93 -1.79
N TYR A 113 2.77 -5.98 -1.90
CA TYR A 113 2.56 -5.20 -3.12
C TYR A 113 2.53 -3.70 -2.81
N TYR A 114 2.90 -2.91 -3.79
CA TYR A 114 2.77 -1.47 -3.79
C TYR A 114 2.33 -0.99 -5.17
N THR A 115 1.28 -0.21 -5.22
CA THR A 115 0.79 0.42 -6.44
C THR A 115 0.81 1.92 -6.26
N HIS A 116 1.57 2.59 -7.11
CA HIS A 116 1.63 4.05 -7.16
C HIS A 116 0.75 4.57 -8.30
N THR A 117 0.06 5.66 -8.06
CA THR A 117 -0.75 6.36 -9.05
C THR A 117 -0.15 7.72 -9.38
N TYR A 118 -0.12 8.03 -10.67
CA TYR A 118 0.25 9.34 -11.17
C TYR A 118 -0.98 10.06 -11.70
N SER A 119 -1.05 11.37 -11.48
CA SER A 119 -2.03 12.22 -12.15
C SER A 119 -3.50 11.77 -11.93
N THR A 120 -4.13 11.21 -12.95
CA THR A 120 -5.57 10.91 -13.01
C THR A 120 -5.91 9.42 -12.85
N ALA A 121 -4.95 8.58 -12.48
CA ALA A 121 -5.24 7.18 -12.21
C ALA A 121 -5.96 7.03 -10.87
N THR A 122 -7.00 6.21 -10.85
CA THR A 122 -7.75 5.88 -9.64
C THR A 122 -7.72 4.37 -9.42
N ILE A 123 -7.43 3.95 -8.20
CA ILE A 123 -7.54 2.54 -7.81
C ILE A 123 -9.00 2.24 -7.51
N ASN A 124 -9.65 1.50 -8.40
CA ASN A 124 -11.04 1.10 -8.23
C ASN A 124 -11.19 0.03 -7.16
N SER A 125 -10.37 -1.02 -7.21
CA SER A 125 -10.39 -2.11 -6.24
C SER A 125 -9.05 -2.82 -6.12
N VAL A 126 -8.82 -3.46 -4.97
CA VAL A 126 -7.76 -4.44 -4.76
C VAL A 126 -8.40 -5.75 -4.32
N LYS A 127 -8.17 -6.81 -5.06
CA LYS A 127 -8.70 -8.16 -4.80
C LYS A 127 -7.57 -9.08 -4.37
N PHE A 128 -7.87 -9.99 -3.46
CA PHE A 128 -6.94 -10.99 -2.95
C PHE A 128 -7.41 -12.40 -3.27
N GLY A 129 -6.48 -13.36 -3.31
CA GLY A 129 -6.77 -14.75 -3.62
C GLY A 129 -7.07 -15.01 -5.11
N VAL A 130 -6.61 -14.12 -6.00
CA VAL A 130 -6.85 -14.25 -7.44
C VAL A 130 -5.84 -15.20 -8.07
N ASN A 131 -6.33 -16.30 -8.64
CA ASN A 131 -5.48 -17.29 -9.29
C ASN A 131 -4.69 -16.69 -10.47
N GLY A 132 -3.42 -17.07 -10.59
CA GLY A 132 -2.54 -16.62 -11.67
C GLY A 132 -1.99 -15.19 -11.50
N LYS A 133 -2.25 -14.54 -10.37
CA LYS A 133 -1.69 -13.23 -10.05
C LYS A 133 -0.56 -13.36 -9.04
N ILE A 134 0.44 -12.48 -9.13
CA ILE A 134 1.56 -12.42 -8.18
C ILE A 134 1.02 -12.13 -6.78
N GLY A 135 1.39 -12.93 -5.81
CA GLY A 135 0.87 -12.86 -4.45
C GLY A 135 -0.65 -13.02 -4.33
N GLY A 136 -1.31 -13.49 -5.38
CA GLY A 136 -2.77 -13.55 -5.44
C GLY A 136 -3.45 -12.17 -5.49
N VAL A 137 -2.70 -11.09 -5.77
CA VAL A 137 -3.20 -9.72 -5.73
C VAL A 137 -3.52 -9.22 -7.13
N GLU A 138 -4.71 -8.70 -7.31
CA GLU A 138 -5.12 -7.96 -8.52
C GLU A 138 -5.54 -6.55 -8.14
N VAL A 139 -4.85 -5.56 -8.74
CA VAL A 139 -5.20 -4.15 -8.59
C VAL A 139 -5.91 -3.68 -9.86
N ASP A 140 -7.13 -3.23 -9.69
CA ASP A 140 -7.93 -2.63 -10.77
C ASP A 140 -7.75 -1.11 -10.74
N ILE A 141 -7.21 -0.57 -11.84
CA ILE A 141 -6.84 0.83 -11.98
C ILE A 141 -7.52 1.40 -13.24
N SER A 142 -8.10 2.58 -13.13
CA SER A 142 -8.82 3.26 -14.22
C SER A 142 -7.91 3.60 -15.40
N ASN A 143 -6.63 3.92 -15.15
CA ASN A 143 -5.65 4.23 -16.20
C ASN A 143 -4.29 3.66 -15.83
N LYS A 144 -3.93 2.54 -16.45
CA LYS A 144 -2.67 1.83 -16.19
C LYS A 144 -1.43 2.54 -16.71
N GLU A 145 -1.56 3.44 -17.67
CA GLU A 145 -0.43 4.16 -18.25
C GLU A 145 0.18 5.18 -17.28
N VAL A 146 -0.60 5.61 -16.28
CA VAL A 146 -0.19 6.56 -15.25
C VAL A 146 -0.14 5.93 -13.86
N SER A 147 0.26 4.67 -13.80
CA SER A 147 0.45 3.92 -12.58
C SER A 147 1.54 2.86 -12.73
N PHE A 148 2.09 2.37 -11.64
CA PHE A 148 2.90 1.16 -11.65
C PHE A 148 2.60 0.31 -10.41
N THR A 149 2.81 -1.00 -10.54
CA THR A 149 2.69 -1.94 -9.42
C THR A 149 3.98 -2.73 -9.28
N ALA A 150 4.51 -2.78 -8.06
CA ALA A 150 5.66 -3.57 -7.68
C ALA A 150 5.27 -4.64 -6.65
N TYR A 151 6.01 -5.75 -6.67
CA TYR A 151 5.82 -6.86 -5.74
C TYR A 151 7.14 -7.23 -5.08
N SER A 152 7.08 -7.67 -3.82
CA SER A 152 8.23 -8.27 -3.15
C SER A 152 8.46 -9.70 -3.65
N ASN A 153 9.61 -10.26 -3.28
CA ASN A 153 9.79 -11.70 -3.30
C ASN A 153 8.82 -12.37 -2.32
N ASP A 154 8.50 -13.61 -2.63
CA ASP A 154 7.68 -14.46 -1.76
C ASP A 154 8.39 -14.73 -0.44
N THR A 155 7.66 -14.53 0.65
CA THR A 155 8.15 -14.79 2.01
C THR A 155 7.28 -15.87 2.65
N PRO A 156 7.87 -16.99 3.10
CA PRO A 156 7.10 -18.01 3.80
C PRO A 156 6.42 -17.45 5.04
N LEU A 157 5.14 -17.74 5.20
CA LEU A 157 4.43 -17.48 6.45
C LEU A 157 5.01 -18.43 7.52
N ARG A 158 5.60 -17.83 8.54
CA ARG A 158 6.09 -18.53 9.72
C ARG A 158 5.33 -18.00 10.92
N ALA A 159 4.73 -18.92 11.65
CA ALA A 159 4.28 -18.59 12.99
C ALA A 159 5.53 -18.33 13.84
N TYR A 160 5.72 -17.09 14.24
CA TYR A 160 6.62 -16.82 15.36
C TYR A 160 5.82 -17.22 16.60
N GLY A 161 6.18 -18.36 17.17
CA GLY A 161 5.65 -18.74 18.46
C GLY A 161 5.94 -17.62 19.45
N LEU A 162 4.91 -17.20 20.14
CA LEU A 162 5.09 -16.50 21.41
C LEU A 162 5.68 -17.57 22.35
N GLU A 163 6.99 -17.48 22.60
CA GLU A 163 7.59 -18.17 23.75
C GLU A 163 7.14 -17.48 25.03
#